data_66224056e00b096c4fe8d162ba647a42
#
_entry.id   66224056e00b096c4fe8d162ba647a42
#
_cell.length_a   1.000
_cell.length_b   1.000
_cell.length_c   1.000
_cell.angle_alpha   90.00
_cell.angle_beta   90.00
_cell.angle_gamma   90.00
#
_symmetry.space_group_name_H-M   'P 1'
#
loop_
_entity.id
_entity.type
_entity.pdbx_description
1 polymer ?
#
loop_
_entity_poly.entity_id
_entity_poly.type
_entity_poly.pdbx_seq_one_letter_code
_entity_poly.pdbx_strand_id
1 'polypeptide(L)'
;MLAEGRGERLTPVAPMPRLPVVICKPDFPISTPELFHRVDARTSRCRPDTEGICAALADGDMPRLARRMYNVFEDVLTHREGEIAAIKSRLLDGGALGAVMSGTGSAVFGLFADADSAAYAKRRLARDYAECFLTETIARLEL
;
A
#
# COMPACT_ATOMS: atom_id res chain seq x y z
N MET A 1 -3.41 -13.20 5.68
CA MET A 1 -2.37 -14.23 5.44
C MET A 1 -1.00 -13.57 5.45
N LEU A 2 -0.05 -14.15 6.15
CA LEU A 2 1.37 -13.84 6.02
C LEU A 2 1.95 -14.77 4.96
N ALA A 3 2.62 -14.21 3.96
CA ALA A 3 3.30 -14.95 2.90
C ALA A 3 4.82 -14.82 3.07
N GLU A 4 5.53 -15.94 3.08
CA GLU A 4 6.97 -16.02 3.26
C GLU A 4 7.62 -16.85 2.15
N GLY A 5 8.97 -16.81 2.11
CA GLY A 5 9.71 -17.47 1.05
C GLY A 5 9.51 -16.77 -0.29
N ARG A 6 9.11 -17.48 -1.32
CA ARG A 6 8.70 -16.95 -2.62
C ARG A 6 7.18 -16.73 -2.71
N GLY A 7 6.47 -16.77 -1.58
CA GLY A 7 5.01 -16.71 -1.48
C GLY A 7 4.34 -18.09 -1.30
N GLU A 8 5.13 -19.15 -1.20
CA GLU A 8 4.62 -20.52 -1.05
C GLU A 8 4.26 -20.89 0.40
N ARG A 9 4.84 -20.18 1.39
CA ARG A 9 4.52 -20.41 2.80
C ARG A 9 3.48 -19.38 3.24
N LEU A 10 2.27 -19.86 3.46
CA LEU A 10 1.14 -19.02 3.87
C LEU A 10 0.73 -19.34 5.31
N THR A 11 0.78 -18.34 6.17
CA THR A 11 0.34 -18.46 7.57
C THR A 11 -0.91 -17.59 7.77
N PRO A 12 -2.00 -18.16 8.31
CA PRO A 12 -3.16 -17.36 8.71
C PRO A 12 -2.78 -16.31 9.75
N VAL A 13 -3.33 -15.09 9.60
CA VAL A 13 -3.22 -14.01 10.58
C VAL A 13 -4.63 -13.56 10.97
N ALA A 14 -4.75 -12.70 11.98
CA ALA A 14 -6.04 -12.11 12.35
C ALA A 14 -6.72 -11.48 11.13
N PRO A 15 -8.05 -11.57 11.01
CA PRO A 15 -8.78 -11.00 9.88
C PRO A 15 -8.67 -9.48 9.88
N MET A 16 -8.53 -8.90 8.68
CA MET A 16 -8.56 -7.46 8.51
C MET A 16 -9.98 -6.94 8.76
N PRO A 17 -10.19 -5.94 9.63
CA PRO A 17 -11.50 -5.29 9.73
C PRO A 17 -11.86 -4.59 8.41
N ARG A 18 -13.14 -4.37 8.18
CA ARG A 18 -13.62 -3.67 6.99
C ARG A 18 -13.27 -2.19 7.10
N LEU A 19 -12.39 -1.72 6.22
CA LEU A 19 -11.94 -0.34 6.13
C LEU A 19 -12.05 0.18 4.70
N PRO A 20 -12.40 1.45 4.50
CA PRO A 20 -12.34 2.08 3.18
C PRO A 20 -10.90 2.13 2.65
N VAL A 21 -10.76 1.87 1.37
CA VAL A 21 -9.48 1.89 0.63
C VAL A 21 -9.63 2.75 -0.61
N VAL A 22 -8.71 3.67 -0.83
CA VAL A 22 -8.57 4.37 -2.11
C VAL A 22 -7.36 3.81 -2.83
N ILE A 23 -7.56 3.38 -4.07
CA ILE A 23 -6.51 2.90 -4.96
C ILE A 23 -6.37 3.93 -6.09
N CYS A 24 -5.15 4.37 -6.35
CA CYS A 24 -4.86 5.29 -7.44
C CYS A 24 -3.65 4.77 -8.24
N LYS A 25 -3.79 4.69 -9.55
CA LYS A 25 -2.72 4.24 -10.43
C LYS A 25 -2.38 5.36 -11.43
N PRO A 26 -1.14 5.87 -11.41
CA PRO A 26 -0.68 6.80 -12.43
C PRO A 26 -0.52 6.12 -13.79
N ASP A 27 -0.61 6.92 -14.86
CA ASP A 27 -0.57 6.44 -16.24
C ASP A 27 0.87 6.22 -16.74
N PHE A 28 1.62 5.40 -16.03
CA PHE A 28 2.90 4.89 -16.51
C PHE A 28 3.16 3.47 -15.97
N PRO A 29 3.80 2.61 -16.77
CA PRO A 29 4.23 1.30 -16.32
C PRO A 29 5.56 1.40 -15.56
N ILE A 30 5.76 0.50 -14.60
CA ILE A 30 7.07 0.28 -13.98
C ILE A 30 7.55 -1.12 -14.36
N SER A 31 8.81 -1.21 -14.79
CA SER A 31 9.42 -2.49 -15.13
C SER A 31 9.74 -3.31 -13.87
N THR A 32 9.01 -4.39 -13.66
CA THR A 32 9.26 -5.32 -12.55
C THR A 32 10.70 -5.85 -12.51
N PRO A 33 11.29 -6.35 -13.61
CA PRO A 33 12.68 -6.81 -13.61
C PRO A 33 13.67 -5.71 -13.23
N GLU A 34 13.44 -4.48 -13.70
CA GLU A 34 14.31 -3.34 -13.39
C GLU A 34 14.27 -2.99 -11.89
N LEU A 35 13.09 -2.98 -11.26
CA LEU A 35 12.98 -2.73 -9.82
C LEU A 35 13.65 -3.82 -8.99
N PHE A 36 13.49 -5.09 -9.34
CA PHE A 36 14.21 -6.17 -8.68
C PHE A 36 15.72 -5.99 -8.78
N HIS A 37 16.22 -5.66 -9.97
CA HIS A 37 17.66 -5.39 -10.17
C HIS A 37 18.14 -4.21 -9.30
N ARG A 38 17.39 -3.13 -9.22
CA ARG A 38 17.71 -1.97 -8.36
C ARG A 38 17.74 -2.34 -6.87
N VAL A 39 16.80 -3.16 -6.41
CA VAL A 39 16.78 -3.65 -5.02
C VAL A 39 17.98 -4.54 -4.75
N ASP A 40 18.32 -5.45 -5.68
CA ASP A 40 19.44 -6.37 -5.53
C ASP A 40 20.80 -5.66 -5.52
N ALA A 41 20.92 -4.53 -6.22
CA ALA A 41 22.12 -3.71 -6.23
C ALA A 41 22.37 -2.96 -4.90
N ARG A 42 21.39 -2.88 -3.98
CA ARG A 42 21.57 -2.21 -2.68
C ARG A 42 22.32 -3.07 -1.70
N THR A 43 23.33 -2.49 -1.07
CA THR A 43 24.12 -3.14 0.00
C THR A 43 23.38 -3.16 1.33
N SER A 44 22.47 -2.21 1.56
CA SER A 44 21.63 -2.13 2.77
C SER A 44 20.17 -2.12 2.37
N ARG A 45 19.39 -3.01 2.96
CA ARG A 45 17.95 -3.13 2.73
C ARG A 45 17.20 -2.95 4.04
N CYS A 46 16.24 -2.05 4.06
CA CYS A 46 15.24 -2.05 5.11
C CYS A 46 14.38 -3.31 4.99
N ARG A 47 13.92 -3.81 6.11
CA ARG A 47 12.97 -4.93 6.16
C ARG A 47 11.64 -4.43 6.73
N PRO A 48 10.51 -4.95 6.25
CA PRO A 48 9.22 -4.64 6.84
C PRO A 48 9.16 -5.12 8.29
N ASP A 49 8.48 -4.35 9.15
CA ASP A 49 8.13 -4.75 10.51
C ASP A 49 6.92 -5.70 10.49
N THR A 50 7.13 -6.90 9.98
CA THR A 50 6.07 -7.90 9.80
C THR A 50 5.44 -8.31 11.13
N GLU A 51 6.25 -8.49 12.17
CA GLU A 51 5.76 -8.84 13.52
C GLU A 51 4.90 -7.72 14.09
N GLY A 52 5.34 -6.47 13.97
CA GLY A 52 4.57 -5.29 14.41
C GLY A 52 3.26 -5.10 13.65
N ILE A 53 3.23 -5.42 12.35
CA ILE A 53 2.00 -5.41 11.53
C ILE A 53 1.04 -6.49 12.00
N CYS A 54 1.51 -7.74 12.20
CA CYS A 54 0.68 -8.84 12.69
C CYS A 54 0.14 -8.57 14.10
N ALA A 55 0.95 -7.99 14.99
CA ALA A 55 0.51 -7.61 16.33
C ALA A 55 -0.56 -6.49 16.28
N ALA A 56 -0.34 -5.45 15.47
CA ALA A 56 -1.31 -4.36 15.30
C ALA A 56 -2.65 -4.89 14.74
N LEU A 57 -2.58 -5.83 13.80
CA LEU A 57 -3.78 -6.48 13.24
C LEU A 57 -4.53 -7.30 14.29
N ALA A 58 -3.82 -8.07 15.12
CA ALA A 58 -4.42 -8.85 16.20
C ALA A 58 -5.07 -7.97 17.27
N ASP A 59 -4.45 -6.81 17.57
CA ASP A 59 -4.97 -5.82 18.52
C ASP A 59 -6.11 -4.97 17.96
N GLY A 60 -6.37 -5.04 16.64
CA GLY A 60 -7.33 -4.18 15.95
C GLY A 60 -6.89 -2.72 15.84
N ASP A 61 -5.59 -2.43 16.03
CA ASP A 61 -5.00 -1.09 15.94
C ASP A 61 -4.61 -0.75 14.49
N MET A 62 -5.58 -0.29 13.72
CA MET A 62 -5.38 0.02 12.30
C MET A 62 -4.48 1.23 12.05
N PRO A 63 -4.51 2.31 12.84
CA PRO A 63 -3.51 3.38 12.72
C PRO A 63 -2.07 2.88 12.93
N ARG A 64 -1.85 2.00 13.90
CA ARG A 64 -0.53 1.39 14.15
C ARG A 64 -0.10 0.48 13.01
N LEU A 65 -1.03 -0.32 12.44
CA LEU A 65 -0.79 -1.14 11.26
C LEU A 65 -0.40 -0.27 10.06
N ALA A 66 -1.21 0.74 9.75
CA ALA A 66 -1.02 1.58 8.57
C ALA A 66 0.33 2.33 8.57
N ARG A 67 0.78 2.79 9.74
CA ARG A 67 2.10 3.42 9.89
C ARG A 67 3.29 2.48 9.66
N ARG A 68 3.06 1.16 9.71
CA ARG A 68 4.07 0.12 9.47
C ARG A 68 4.05 -0.44 8.05
N MET A 69 3.07 -0.04 7.24
CA MET A 69 3.05 -0.44 5.84
C MET A 69 4.33 0.03 5.14
N TYR A 70 5.00 -0.89 4.47
CA TYR A 70 6.28 -0.64 3.82
C TYR A 70 6.42 -1.49 2.57
N ASN A 71 7.03 -0.94 1.55
CA ASN A 71 7.35 -1.63 0.31
C ASN A 71 8.78 -1.30 -0.12
N VAL A 72 9.65 -2.31 -0.13
CA VAL A 72 11.08 -2.16 -0.47
C VAL A 72 11.30 -1.57 -1.87
N PHE A 73 10.37 -1.76 -2.80
CA PHE A 73 10.47 -1.19 -4.14
C PHE A 73 10.34 0.34 -4.15
N GLU A 74 9.68 0.93 -3.15
CA GLU A 74 9.62 2.39 -3.04
C GLU A 74 10.98 3.02 -2.75
N ASP A 75 11.88 2.30 -2.09
CA ASP A 75 13.23 2.78 -1.75
C ASP A 75 14.15 2.93 -2.97
N VAL A 76 13.78 2.34 -4.09
CA VAL A 76 14.58 2.33 -5.34
C VAL A 76 13.89 3.05 -6.50
N LEU A 77 12.79 3.76 -6.22
CA LEU A 77 12.14 4.62 -7.20
C LEU A 77 13.04 5.82 -7.53
N THR A 78 12.96 6.28 -8.77
CA THR A 78 13.70 7.43 -9.29
C THR A 78 12.77 8.63 -9.49
N HIS A 79 13.30 9.75 -9.98
CA HIS A 79 12.50 10.92 -10.32
C HIS A 79 11.41 10.64 -11.37
N ARG A 80 11.59 9.62 -12.20
CA ARG A 80 10.59 9.22 -13.21
C ARG A 80 9.34 8.65 -12.58
N GLU A 81 9.47 8.03 -11.40
CA GLU A 81 8.38 7.48 -10.62
C GLU A 81 7.90 8.43 -9.49
N GLY A 82 8.26 9.71 -9.56
CA GLY A 82 7.95 10.72 -8.53
C GLY A 82 6.46 10.90 -8.23
N GLU A 83 5.57 10.56 -9.18
CA GLU A 83 4.12 10.59 -8.97
C GLU A 83 3.65 9.59 -7.90
N ILE A 84 4.37 8.50 -7.65
CA ILE A 84 4.08 7.57 -6.54
C ILE A 84 4.10 8.31 -5.20
N ALA A 85 5.17 9.07 -4.96
CA ALA A 85 5.29 9.88 -3.73
C ALA A 85 4.21 10.97 -3.66
N ALA A 86 3.89 11.61 -4.79
CA ALA A 86 2.84 12.63 -4.87
C ALA A 86 1.46 12.05 -4.55
N ILE A 87 1.12 10.88 -5.08
CA ILE A 87 -0.15 10.20 -4.77
C ILE A 87 -0.21 9.82 -3.29
N LYS A 88 0.88 9.25 -2.73
CA LYS A 88 0.95 8.92 -1.31
C LYS A 88 0.71 10.14 -0.42
N SER A 89 1.38 11.25 -0.71
CA SER A 89 1.20 12.51 0.02
C SER A 89 -0.26 12.97 -0.03
N ARG A 90 -0.88 12.96 -1.20
CA ARG A 90 -2.28 13.37 -1.38
C ARG A 90 -3.29 12.45 -0.67
N LEU A 91 -3.01 11.15 -0.58
CA LEU A 91 -3.81 10.21 0.21
C LEU A 91 -3.70 10.53 1.71
N LEU A 92 -2.49 10.76 2.21
CA LEU A 92 -2.24 11.14 3.60
C LEU A 92 -2.89 12.48 3.95
N ASP A 93 -2.72 13.50 3.11
CA ASP A 93 -3.37 14.82 3.25
C ASP A 93 -4.90 14.71 3.20
N GLY A 94 -5.44 13.71 2.52
CA GLY A 94 -6.85 13.37 2.47
C GLY A 94 -7.37 12.60 3.68
N GLY A 95 -6.50 12.29 4.65
CA GLY A 95 -6.87 11.63 5.91
C GLY A 95 -6.60 10.12 5.93
N ALA A 96 -5.83 9.58 4.99
CA ALA A 96 -5.44 8.17 5.06
C ALA A 96 -4.61 7.89 6.33
N LEU A 97 -4.89 6.75 6.97
CA LEU A 97 -4.11 6.23 8.10
C LEU A 97 -2.67 5.88 7.69
N GLY A 98 -2.50 5.50 6.43
CA GLY A 98 -1.24 5.19 5.78
C GLY A 98 -1.46 4.95 4.30
N ALA A 99 -0.40 5.09 3.51
CA ALA A 99 -0.42 4.87 2.06
C ALA A 99 0.88 4.18 1.61
N VAL A 100 0.77 3.25 0.68
CA VAL A 100 1.90 2.47 0.17
C VAL A 100 1.66 2.03 -1.28
N MET A 101 2.73 1.88 -2.03
CA MET A 101 2.69 1.30 -3.37
C MET A 101 2.42 -0.22 -3.30
N SER A 102 1.60 -0.72 -4.19
CA SER A 102 1.29 -2.16 -4.28
C SER A 102 2.28 -2.88 -5.18
N GLY A 103 2.95 -3.92 -4.66
CA GLY A 103 3.88 -4.75 -5.43
C GLY A 103 4.99 -3.91 -6.07
N THR A 104 5.27 -4.13 -7.35
CA THR A 104 6.23 -3.35 -8.14
C THR A 104 5.66 -2.07 -8.75
N GLY A 105 4.45 -1.70 -8.35
CA GLY A 105 3.79 -0.47 -8.80
C GLY A 105 3.03 -0.66 -10.13
N SER A 106 2.53 0.39 -10.70
CA SER A 106 2.54 1.79 -10.23
C SER A 106 1.37 2.16 -9.29
N ALA A 107 0.47 1.22 -9.02
CA ALA A 107 -0.68 1.46 -8.16
C ALA A 107 -0.27 1.76 -6.71
N VAL A 108 -0.91 2.77 -6.13
CA VAL A 108 -0.76 3.17 -4.73
C VAL A 108 -2.12 3.03 -4.05
N PHE A 109 -2.13 2.57 -2.81
CA PHE A 109 -3.36 2.55 -2.03
C PHE A 109 -3.18 3.21 -0.67
N GLY A 110 -4.28 3.76 -0.15
CA GLY A 110 -4.38 4.30 1.20
C GLY A 110 -5.51 3.66 1.97
N LEU A 111 -5.29 3.39 3.25
CA LEU A 111 -6.31 2.92 4.20
C LEU A 111 -6.93 4.11 4.92
N PHE A 112 -8.25 4.09 5.11
CA PHE A 112 -8.99 5.15 5.78
C PHE A 112 -9.80 4.60 6.95
N ALA A 113 -9.96 5.42 7.99
CA ALA A 113 -10.79 5.06 9.14
C ALA A 113 -12.30 5.22 8.83
N ASP A 114 -12.66 6.12 7.92
CA ASP A 114 -14.04 6.45 7.59
C ASP A 114 -14.27 6.64 6.08
N ALA A 115 -15.51 6.43 5.67
CA ALA A 115 -15.92 6.49 4.27
C ALA A 115 -15.89 7.93 3.70
N ASP A 116 -16.14 8.94 4.50
CA ASP A 116 -16.22 10.33 4.05
C ASP A 116 -14.84 10.84 3.65
N SER A 117 -13.84 10.62 4.49
CA SER A 117 -12.43 10.95 4.20
C SER A 117 -11.94 10.21 2.94
N ALA A 118 -12.26 8.92 2.81
CA ALA A 118 -11.90 8.13 1.64
C ALA A 118 -12.56 8.67 0.35
N ALA A 119 -13.85 8.96 0.40
CA ALA A 119 -14.58 9.53 -0.73
C ALA A 119 -14.04 10.91 -1.13
N TYR A 120 -13.68 11.74 -0.15
CA TYR A 120 -13.06 13.05 -0.40
C TYR A 120 -11.70 12.89 -1.10
N ALA A 121 -10.82 12.04 -0.57
CA ALA A 121 -9.50 11.77 -1.16
C ALA A 121 -9.63 11.24 -2.60
N LYS A 122 -10.55 10.28 -2.82
CA LYS A 122 -10.83 9.73 -4.15
C LYS A 122 -11.28 10.82 -5.13
N ARG A 123 -12.22 11.69 -4.74
CA ARG A 123 -12.69 12.79 -5.62
C ARG A 123 -11.56 13.73 -6.01
N ARG A 124 -10.65 14.03 -5.09
CA ARG A 124 -9.50 14.92 -5.37
C ARG A 124 -8.50 14.26 -6.33
N LEU A 125 -8.16 12.99 -6.11
CA LEU A 125 -7.24 12.26 -6.96
C LEU A 125 -7.81 12.01 -8.37
N ALA A 126 -9.11 11.71 -8.47
CA ALA A 126 -9.78 11.45 -9.74
C ALA A 126 -9.85 12.66 -10.69
N ARG A 127 -9.46 13.85 -10.24
CA ARG A 127 -9.32 15.03 -11.12
C ARG A 127 -8.09 14.91 -12.03
N ASP A 128 -7.04 14.24 -11.54
CA ASP A 128 -5.75 14.17 -12.20
C ASP A 128 -5.41 12.75 -12.67
N TYR A 129 -6.04 11.73 -12.07
CA TYR A 129 -5.78 10.32 -12.36
C TYR A 129 -7.07 9.61 -12.78
N ALA A 130 -7.07 9.06 -13.99
CA ALA A 130 -8.23 8.34 -14.53
C ALA A 130 -8.49 7.02 -13.77
N GLU A 131 -7.45 6.33 -13.37
CA GLU A 131 -7.54 5.07 -12.62
C GLU A 131 -7.50 5.33 -11.10
N CYS A 132 -8.63 5.75 -10.55
CA CYS A 132 -8.80 6.02 -9.13
C CYS A 132 -10.09 5.39 -8.61
N PHE A 133 -9.98 4.45 -7.67
CA PHE A 133 -11.07 3.61 -7.19
C PHE A 133 -11.26 3.75 -5.68
N LEU A 134 -12.52 3.67 -5.25
CA LEU A 134 -12.90 3.53 -3.85
C LEU A 134 -13.41 2.11 -3.65
N THR A 135 -12.86 1.42 -2.69
CA THR A 135 -13.20 0.04 -2.33
C THR A 135 -13.05 -0.14 -0.82
N GLU A 136 -13.02 -1.37 -0.35
CA GLU A 136 -12.82 -1.70 1.07
C GLU A 136 -12.01 -2.97 1.24
N THR A 137 -11.41 -3.13 2.43
CA THR A 137 -10.76 -4.37 2.80
C THR A 137 -11.78 -5.47 3.03
N ILE A 138 -11.36 -6.72 2.84
CA ILE A 138 -12.16 -7.91 3.11
C ILE A 138 -11.47 -8.77 4.17
N ALA A 139 -12.26 -9.36 5.08
CA ALA A 139 -11.75 -10.23 6.11
C ALA A 139 -11.31 -11.59 5.55
N ARG A 140 -12.01 -12.09 4.53
CA ARG A 140 -11.78 -13.38 3.89
C ARG A 140 -12.18 -13.30 2.42
N LEU A 141 -11.37 -13.90 1.56
CA LEU A 141 -11.75 -14.12 0.18
C LEU A 141 -12.64 -15.38 0.11
N GLU A 142 -13.86 -15.21 -0.34
CA GLU A 142 -14.75 -16.32 -0.71
C GLU A 142 -14.47 -16.66 -2.18
N LEU A 143 -13.97 -17.85 -2.40
CA LEU A 143 -13.70 -18.39 -3.74
C LEU A 143 -14.86 -19.24 -4.18
#